data_d0b949efe7172c52be0fe750a6e07ba6
#
_entry.id   d0b949efe7172c52be0fe750a6e07ba6
#
_cell.length_a   1.000
_cell.length_b   1.000
_cell.length_c   1.000
_cell.angle_alpha   90.00
_cell.angle_beta   90.00
_cell.angle_gamma   90.00
#
_symmetry.space_group_name_H-M   'P 1'
#
loop_
_entity.id
_entity.type
_entity.pdbx_description
1 polymer ?
#
loop_
_entity_poly.entity_id
_entity_poly.type
_entity_poly.pdbx_seq_one_letter_code
_entity_poly.pdbx_strand_id
1 'polypeptide(L)'
;MADAYAGRISSPTPIEDYALLSSCRTAALVSRDGSIDWLCLPRFDSASVFAALLGDDHQGRWALRPADPDARATRHYDGDTFTLITRWESADGVAEVHDCLPVDPRHLDVVHRVDLVRRVVGISGRVAFEQQVRLRFDYARALPWVRQTGTADAPEVTAIAGPDAVALRGAPLTATDHVHRGTLSVAAGEHRDLTLTWHASHRPVPAPLDVEDALQCTREWWSAWAERIDVHGPHRDVVVRSLLTLRALTHRDTGGIIAAPTTSLPEQFGGERNWDYRFVWLRDASLTIEVLLGQGFAHVVAHWQRWLLRAIAGDPADLQIVYGIAGERDLIERELGDLPGYGGAAPVRIGNGAAQQYQADVTGEVMTCLFAARAAGIEQSAISWPLERALLRRAEERIDEPDQGIWEIRGAPQVFVHSRAMVWAAFDRGVRSVREHGLHGPDAHWEQLRDRVRADIDAHGVSPRGHFVQHTATDAVDASLLLLPTVGFCAADDPRMLATVAEIERTLMVDGLVLRYRTESGVDGLEGTENPFLACSFWLVEQYAASGRLADARALMDRACARANDVGLLSEEYDVAEKRQAGNTPQALSHLALVRAASALARAEAAAG
;
A
#
# COMPACT_ATOMS: atom_id res chain seq x y z
N MET A 1 -41.67 10.12 12.42
CA MET A 1 -40.76 10.05 11.24
C MET A 1 -39.37 9.50 11.63
N ALA A 2 -39.34 8.44 12.44
CA ALA A 2 -38.08 7.87 12.94
C ALA A 2 -37.76 6.47 12.35
N ASP A 3 -38.64 5.91 11.47
CA ASP A 3 -38.53 4.51 11.04
C ASP A 3 -38.27 4.28 9.55
N ALA A 4 -37.84 5.29 8.79
CA ALA A 4 -37.57 5.13 7.36
C ALA A 4 -36.12 4.69 7.04
N TYR A 5 -35.26 4.49 8.04
CA TYR A 5 -33.86 4.09 7.88
C TYR A 5 -33.52 2.67 8.39
N ALA A 6 -34.50 1.96 8.91
CA ALA A 6 -34.30 0.57 9.30
C ALA A 6 -34.68 -0.34 8.13
N GLY A 7 -33.69 -0.89 7.40
CA GLY A 7 -34.00 -2.04 6.54
C GLY A 7 -33.44 -2.10 5.13
N ARG A 8 -32.38 -1.38 4.79
CA ARG A 8 -31.51 -1.81 3.68
C ARG A 8 -30.19 -2.20 4.29
N ILE A 9 -29.84 -3.48 4.25
CA ILE A 9 -28.43 -3.91 4.22
C ILE A 9 -27.92 -3.27 2.94
N SER A 10 -27.35 -2.06 3.04
CA SER A 10 -26.73 -1.42 1.89
C SER A 10 -25.53 -2.27 1.52
N SER A 11 -25.45 -2.71 0.27
CA SER A 11 -24.23 -3.32 -0.24
C SER A 11 -23.03 -2.46 0.19
N PRO A 12 -21.89 -3.06 0.58
CA PRO A 12 -20.70 -2.29 0.97
C PRO A 12 -20.29 -1.38 -0.20
N THR A 13 -19.80 -0.20 0.13
CA THR A 13 -19.22 0.70 -0.88
C THR A 13 -18.11 -0.03 -1.64
N PRO A 14 -18.13 -0.08 -2.97
CA PRO A 14 -17.09 -0.74 -3.76
C PRO A 14 -15.69 -0.25 -3.38
N ILE A 15 -14.70 -1.15 -3.36
CA ILE A 15 -13.30 -0.80 -3.04
C ILE A 15 -12.78 0.26 -4.01
N GLU A 16 -13.12 0.12 -5.29
CA GLU A 16 -12.79 1.07 -6.35
C GLU A 16 -13.46 2.46 -6.19
N ASP A 17 -14.45 2.59 -5.34
CA ASP A 17 -15.11 3.86 -5.06
C ASP A 17 -14.41 4.67 -3.95
N TYR A 18 -13.32 4.16 -3.38
CA TYR A 18 -12.53 4.91 -2.42
C TYR A 18 -11.38 5.68 -3.06
N ALA A 19 -11.18 6.92 -2.58
CA ALA A 19 -10.01 7.75 -2.84
C ALA A 19 -9.15 7.84 -1.57
N LEU A 20 -7.84 7.91 -1.73
CA LEU A 20 -6.87 8.04 -0.65
C LEU A 20 -6.65 9.52 -0.30
N LEU A 21 -6.66 9.85 0.98
CA LEU A 21 -5.99 11.03 1.52
C LEU A 21 -4.76 10.57 2.29
N SER A 22 -3.65 11.29 2.22
CA SER A 22 -2.45 10.94 3.00
C SER A 22 -1.65 12.17 3.42
N SER A 23 -1.22 12.16 4.69
CA SER A 23 -0.22 13.07 5.24
C SER A 23 1.18 12.46 5.27
N CYS A 24 1.39 11.27 4.70
CA CYS A 24 2.58 10.44 4.88
C CYS A 24 2.87 10.08 6.36
N ARG A 25 1.88 10.18 7.24
CA ARG A 25 1.89 9.69 8.63
C ARG A 25 0.70 8.79 8.89
N THR A 26 -0.43 9.17 8.34
CA THR A 26 -1.66 8.41 8.32
C THR A 26 -2.40 8.63 7.01
N ALA A 27 -3.46 7.84 6.82
CA ALA A 27 -4.30 7.91 5.64
C ALA A 27 -5.78 7.82 6.01
N ALA A 28 -6.62 8.38 5.14
CA ALA A 28 -8.06 8.20 5.16
C ALA A 28 -8.56 7.72 3.79
N LEU A 29 -9.65 6.96 3.80
CA LEU A 29 -10.37 6.57 2.58
C LEU A 29 -11.70 7.30 2.52
N VAL A 30 -11.90 8.02 1.41
CA VAL A 30 -13.11 8.80 1.11
C VAL A 30 -13.88 8.10 0.01
N SER A 31 -15.12 7.71 0.28
CA SER A 31 -15.98 7.09 -0.71
C SER A 31 -16.54 8.12 -1.72
N ARG A 32 -17.03 7.65 -2.86
CA ARG A 32 -17.60 8.49 -3.91
C ARG A 32 -18.81 9.31 -3.44
N ASP A 33 -19.53 8.83 -2.44
CA ASP A 33 -20.68 9.53 -1.83
C ASP A 33 -20.29 10.51 -0.70
N GLY A 34 -18.99 10.79 -0.53
CA GLY A 34 -18.47 11.79 0.39
C GLY A 34 -18.33 11.32 1.83
N SER A 35 -18.28 10.02 2.10
CA SER A 35 -18.07 9.47 3.43
C SER A 35 -16.60 9.09 3.64
N ILE A 36 -16.04 9.45 4.78
CA ILE A 36 -14.74 8.95 5.25
C ILE A 36 -15.02 7.72 6.12
N ASP A 37 -14.73 6.54 5.59
CA ASP A 37 -15.11 5.25 6.17
C ASP A 37 -13.93 4.51 6.81
N TRP A 38 -12.70 5.00 6.56
CA TRP A 38 -11.48 4.48 7.16
C TRP A 38 -10.54 5.61 7.55
N LEU A 39 -10.09 5.60 8.82
CA LEU A 39 -9.09 6.54 9.33
C LEU A 39 -8.45 5.97 10.58
N CYS A 40 -7.13 5.78 10.55
CA CYS A 40 -6.30 5.44 11.71
C CYS A 40 -5.55 6.67 12.20
N LEU A 41 -5.48 6.90 13.52
CA LEU A 41 -4.82 8.05 14.10
C LEU A 41 -3.97 7.64 15.31
N PRO A 42 -2.77 8.22 15.48
CA PRO A 42 -2.12 9.24 14.62
C PRO A 42 -1.31 8.69 13.45
N ARG A 43 -1.08 7.36 13.38
CA ARG A 43 -0.24 6.71 12.37
C ARG A 43 -1.07 5.73 11.54
N PHE A 44 -0.52 5.28 10.40
CA PHE A 44 -1.14 4.24 9.54
C PHE A 44 -1.49 2.97 10.33
N ASP A 45 -0.59 2.50 11.20
CA ASP A 45 -0.73 1.28 12.00
C ASP A 45 -1.43 1.47 13.35
N SER A 46 -1.88 2.69 13.67
CA SER A 46 -2.69 2.96 14.86
C SER A 46 -4.08 2.33 14.75
N ALA A 47 -4.75 2.20 15.89
CA ALA A 47 -6.15 1.82 15.92
C ALA A 47 -7.03 2.83 15.16
N SER A 48 -8.10 2.34 14.53
CA SER A 48 -8.99 3.20 13.75
C SER A 48 -9.89 4.06 14.62
N VAL A 49 -10.21 5.26 14.10
CA VAL A 49 -11.25 6.17 14.61
C VAL A 49 -12.53 6.04 13.78
N PHE A 50 -12.37 5.72 12.48
CA PHE A 50 -13.46 5.33 11.59
C PHE A 50 -13.13 3.97 10.98
N ALA A 51 -14.08 3.05 11.00
CA ALA A 51 -13.95 1.68 10.49
C ALA A 51 -15.21 1.18 9.77
N ALA A 52 -16.05 2.07 9.24
CA ALA A 52 -17.23 1.69 8.46
C ALA A 52 -16.86 0.86 7.21
N LEU A 53 -15.63 0.99 6.72
CA LEU A 53 -15.06 0.15 5.66
C LEU A 53 -15.14 -1.36 5.99
N LEU A 54 -15.01 -1.74 7.27
CA LEU A 54 -15.03 -3.13 7.74
C LEU A 54 -16.38 -3.52 8.37
N GLY A 55 -17.44 -2.88 7.95
CA GLY A 55 -18.78 -3.13 8.44
C GLY A 55 -19.79 -2.20 7.82
N ASP A 56 -20.39 -1.35 8.64
CA ASP A 56 -21.35 -0.35 8.24
C ASP A 56 -21.14 0.97 9.02
N ASP A 57 -22.09 1.89 9.00
CA ASP A 57 -21.97 3.15 9.71
C ASP A 57 -21.87 3.01 11.25
N HIS A 58 -22.23 1.86 11.83
CA HIS A 58 -22.08 1.59 13.25
C HIS A 58 -20.61 1.51 13.69
N GLN A 59 -19.70 1.15 12.79
CA GLN A 59 -18.27 1.08 13.04
C GLN A 59 -17.57 2.45 12.94
N GLY A 60 -18.34 3.51 12.65
CA GLY A 60 -17.85 4.90 12.65
C GLY A 60 -17.45 5.41 11.26
N ARG A 61 -17.91 6.62 10.97
CA ARG A 61 -17.62 7.35 9.71
C ARG A 61 -17.86 8.84 9.84
N TRP A 62 -17.41 9.60 8.84
CA TRP A 62 -17.78 11.00 8.66
C TRP A 62 -18.33 11.22 7.25
N ALA A 63 -19.64 11.18 7.10
CA ALA A 63 -20.33 11.48 5.86
C ALA A 63 -20.60 13.00 5.73
N LEU A 64 -20.38 13.53 4.53
CA LEU A 64 -20.66 14.92 4.13
C LEU A 64 -21.12 14.93 2.68
N ARG A 65 -22.37 15.23 2.43
CA ARG A 65 -22.97 15.19 1.09
C ARG A 65 -24.06 16.25 0.94
N PRO A 66 -24.41 16.65 -0.29
CA PRO A 66 -25.58 17.49 -0.50
C PRO A 66 -26.86 16.92 0.11
N ALA A 67 -27.73 17.81 0.59
CA ALA A 67 -29.05 17.43 1.08
C ALA A 67 -29.98 16.94 -0.06
N ASP A 68 -29.68 17.34 -1.30
CA ASP A 68 -30.34 16.82 -2.50
C ASP A 68 -29.90 15.36 -2.76
N PRO A 69 -30.79 14.36 -2.66
CA PRO A 69 -30.46 12.97 -2.88
C PRO A 69 -30.09 12.63 -4.33
N ASP A 70 -30.49 13.49 -5.29
CA ASP A 70 -30.25 13.30 -6.71
C ASP A 70 -28.96 14.02 -7.19
N ALA A 71 -28.23 14.67 -6.27
CA ALA A 71 -26.96 15.32 -6.57
C ALA A 71 -25.93 14.32 -7.12
N ARG A 72 -25.22 14.73 -8.17
CA ARG A 72 -24.21 13.90 -8.85
C ARG A 72 -22.82 14.34 -8.47
N ALA A 73 -21.97 13.35 -8.15
CA ALA A 73 -20.58 13.54 -7.81
C ALA A 73 -19.66 13.22 -9.00
N THR A 74 -18.68 14.08 -9.24
CA THR A 74 -17.45 13.76 -9.97
C THR A 74 -16.27 14.12 -9.10
N ARG A 75 -15.15 13.36 -9.21
CA ARG A 75 -14.02 13.59 -8.33
C ARG A 75 -12.68 13.47 -9.06
N HIS A 76 -11.70 14.20 -8.58
CA HIS A 76 -10.32 14.14 -9.03
C HIS A 76 -9.40 14.65 -7.92
N TYR A 77 -8.12 14.36 -8.01
CA TYR A 77 -7.14 15.04 -7.14
C TYR A 77 -6.80 16.42 -7.71
N ASP A 78 -6.52 17.39 -6.83
CA ASP A 78 -6.02 18.71 -7.18
C ASP A 78 -4.60 18.58 -7.74
N GLY A 79 -4.49 18.38 -9.06
CA GLY A 79 -3.24 18.10 -9.75
C GLY A 79 -2.54 16.83 -9.21
N ASP A 80 -1.23 16.93 -9.07
CA ASP A 80 -0.38 15.85 -8.59
C ASP A 80 -0.27 15.82 -7.04
N THR A 81 -1.41 15.94 -6.35
CA THR A 81 -1.53 15.93 -4.88
C THR A 81 -2.41 14.79 -4.36
N PHE A 82 -2.60 14.73 -3.04
CA PHE A 82 -3.64 13.93 -2.37
C PHE A 82 -4.70 14.81 -1.69
N THR A 83 -4.95 16.00 -2.20
CA THR A 83 -6.17 16.77 -1.93
C THR A 83 -7.24 16.31 -2.91
N LEU A 84 -8.28 15.65 -2.42
CA LEU A 84 -9.39 15.18 -3.23
C LEU A 84 -10.40 16.31 -3.41
N ILE A 85 -10.78 16.61 -4.65
CA ILE A 85 -11.88 17.51 -4.98
C ILE A 85 -13.05 16.66 -5.46
N THR A 86 -14.15 16.69 -4.70
CA THR A 86 -15.43 16.10 -5.09
C THR A 86 -16.39 17.22 -5.49
N ARG A 87 -16.70 17.33 -6.77
CA ARG A 87 -17.66 18.30 -7.33
C ARG A 87 -19.05 17.68 -7.34
N TRP A 88 -19.99 18.40 -6.72
CA TRP A 88 -21.37 18.03 -6.59
C TRP A 88 -22.25 18.95 -7.45
N GLU A 89 -23.08 18.36 -8.30
CA GLU A 89 -24.08 19.05 -9.11
C GLU A 89 -25.47 18.65 -8.59
N SER A 90 -26.21 19.64 -8.08
CA SER A 90 -27.57 19.50 -7.56
C SER A 90 -28.54 20.41 -8.28
N ALA A 91 -29.83 20.27 -8.05
CA ALA A 91 -30.85 21.15 -8.62
C ALA A 91 -30.68 22.61 -8.22
N ASP A 92 -30.15 22.90 -7.02
CA ASP A 92 -30.00 24.24 -6.45
C ASP A 92 -28.66 24.91 -6.76
N GLY A 93 -27.70 24.18 -7.34
CA GLY A 93 -26.39 24.71 -7.67
C GLY A 93 -25.27 23.68 -7.71
N VAL A 94 -24.05 24.19 -7.73
CA VAL A 94 -22.83 23.42 -7.79
C VAL A 94 -21.93 23.80 -6.62
N ALA A 95 -21.38 22.79 -5.94
CA ALA A 95 -20.38 22.98 -4.88
C ALA A 95 -19.27 21.94 -4.99
N GLU A 96 -18.12 22.22 -4.40
CA GLU A 96 -16.98 21.32 -4.30
C GLU A 96 -16.65 21.04 -2.84
N VAL A 97 -16.24 19.81 -2.54
CA VAL A 97 -15.67 19.43 -1.25
C VAL A 97 -14.19 19.10 -1.50
N HIS A 98 -13.32 19.84 -0.83
CA HIS A 98 -11.87 19.64 -0.86
C HIS A 98 -11.46 18.89 0.41
N ASP A 99 -11.19 17.60 0.30
CA ASP A 99 -10.78 16.73 1.38
C ASP A 99 -9.26 16.57 1.42
N CYS A 100 -8.65 16.77 2.58
CA CYS A 100 -7.20 16.76 2.73
C CYS A 100 -6.76 16.29 4.11
N LEU A 101 -5.70 15.48 4.16
CA LEU A 101 -4.85 15.29 5.33
C LEU A 101 -3.62 16.20 5.18
N PRO A 102 -3.57 17.35 5.87
CA PRO A 102 -2.53 18.35 5.64
C PRO A 102 -1.11 17.85 5.88
N VAL A 103 -0.19 18.31 5.03
CA VAL A 103 1.25 18.11 5.17
C VAL A 103 1.89 19.46 5.46
N ASP A 104 2.35 19.68 6.69
CA ASP A 104 3.09 20.89 7.04
C ASP A 104 4.58 20.58 7.23
N PRO A 105 5.45 21.05 6.33
CA PRO A 105 6.89 20.84 6.44
C PRO A 105 7.54 21.61 7.59
N ARG A 106 6.89 22.63 8.15
CA ARG A 106 7.40 23.45 9.24
C ARG A 106 7.33 22.75 10.60
N HIS A 107 6.45 21.73 10.72
CA HIS A 107 6.21 20.99 11.95
C HIS A 107 6.66 19.53 11.81
N LEU A 108 7.93 19.32 11.41
CA LEU A 108 8.49 17.98 11.15
C LEU A 108 8.79 17.18 12.44
N ASP A 109 9.16 17.87 13.53
CA ASP A 109 9.84 17.20 14.64
C ASP A 109 8.94 16.66 15.75
N VAL A 110 7.65 17.00 15.77
CA VAL A 110 6.78 16.57 16.87
C VAL A 110 5.35 16.29 16.42
N VAL A 111 4.95 15.02 16.42
CA VAL A 111 3.55 14.64 16.17
C VAL A 111 2.71 14.91 17.41
N HIS A 112 2.28 16.15 17.59
CA HIS A 112 1.35 16.51 18.67
C HIS A 112 -0.09 16.63 18.19
N ARG A 113 -0.30 16.67 16.87
CA ARG A 113 -1.61 16.75 16.24
C ARG A 113 -1.59 16.11 14.86
N VAL A 114 -2.73 15.61 14.44
CA VAL A 114 -3.03 15.22 13.07
C VAL A 114 -4.36 15.82 12.70
N ASP A 115 -4.40 16.52 11.57
CA ASP A 115 -5.60 17.20 11.10
C ASP A 115 -6.16 16.50 9.86
N LEU A 116 -7.48 16.48 9.76
CA LEU A 116 -8.26 16.16 8.58
C LEU A 116 -9.13 17.36 8.26
N VAL A 117 -9.05 17.85 7.03
CA VAL A 117 -9.77 19.03 6.54
C VAL A 117 -10.79 18.59 5.50
N ARG A 118 -11.99 19.17 5.60
CA ARG A 118 -13.06 19.11 4.59
C ARG A 118 -13.54 20.53 4.31
N ARG A 119 -13.11 21.16 3.21
CA ARG A 119 -13.55 22.50 2.81
C ARG A 119 -14.67 22.37 1.80
N VAL A 120 -15.84 22.94 2.11
CA VAL A 120 -16.98 23.03 1.18
C VAL A 120 -16.95 24.39 0.51
N VAL A 121 -16.89 24.42 -0.82
CA VAL A 121 -16.81 25.64 -1.64
C VAL A 121 -18.03 25.74 -2.55
N GLY A 122 -18.76 26.85 -2.49
CA GLY A 122 -19.87 27.14 -3.40
C GLY A 122 -19.37 27.66 -4.74
N ILE A 123 -19.76 27.00 -5.83
CA ILE A 123 -19.37 27.37 -7.21
C ILE A 123 -20.49 28.13 -7.89
N SER A 124 -21.74 27.69 -7.77
CA SER A 124 -22.92 28.40 -8.32
C SER A 124 -24.16 28.07 -7.50
N GLY A 125 -25.15 28.97 -7.51
CA GLY A 125 -26.38 28.77 -6.73
C GLY A 125 -26.14 28.77 -5.22
N ARG A 126 -26.96 27.98 -4.49
CA ARG A 126 -26.78 27.74 -3.05
C ARG A 126 -27.03 26.25 -2.76
N VAL A 127 -26.02 25.56 -2.34
CA VAL A 127 -26.08 24.12 -2.05
C VAL A 127 -26.10 23.89 -0.53
N ALA A 128 -27.11 23.15 -0.08
CA ALA A 128 -27.19 22.67 1.29
C ALA A 128 -26.51 21.31 1.42
N PHE A 129 -25.76 21.11 2.51
CA PHE A 129 -25.07 19.86 2.85
C PHE A 129 -25.59 19.32 4.17
N GLU A 130 -25.67 18.00 4.26
CA GLU A 130 -25.85 17.25 5.49
C GLU A 130 -24.53 16.59 5.88
N GLN A 131 -24.19 16.65 7.18
CA GLN A 131 -23.08 15.90 7.73
C GLN A 131 -23.55 14.95 8.83
N GLN A 132 -22.95 13.78 8.87
CA GLN A 132 -23.11 12.80 9.94
C GLN A 132 -21.75 12.31 10.40
N VAL A 133 -21.47 12.46 11.69
CA VAL A 133 -20.21 11.98 12.29
C VAL A 133 -20.56 10.96 13.35
N ARG A 134 -20.00 9.77 13.24
CA ARG A 134 -20.05 8.73 14.27
C ARG A 134 -18.61 8.37 14.65
N LEU A 135 -18.17 8.83 15.79
CA LEU A 135 -16.83 8.55 16.31
C LEU A 135 -16.82 7.18 17.00
N ARG A 136 -15.87 6.33 16.61
CA ARG A 136 -15.65 5.01 17.17
C ARG A 136 -14.15 4.75 17.22
N PHE A 137 -13.61 4.69 18.41
CA PHE A 137 -12.17 4.45 18.61
C PHE A 137 -11.89 2.95 18.74
N ASP A 138 -10.62 2.59 18.60
CA ASP A 138 -10.12 1.24 18.81
C ASP A 138 -10.93 0.18 18.02
N TYR A 139 -11.04 0.39 16.70
CA TYR A 139 -11.77 -0.51 15.80
C TYR A 139 -13.24 -0.70 16.25
N ALA A 140 -13.91 0.39 16.53
CA ALA A 140 -15.29 0.47 17.02
C ALA A 140 -15.55 -0.10 18.45
N ARG A 141 -14.51 -0.56 19.16
CA ARG A 141 -14.66 -1.13 20.50
C ARG A 141 -14.81 -0.07 21.61
N ALA A 142 -14.34 1.17 21.36
CA ALA A 142 -14.38 2.23 22.35
C ALA A 142 -15.33 3.37 21.93
N LEU A 143 -16.40 3.53 22.69
CA LEU A 143 -17.27 4.71 22.62
C LEU A 143 -16.60 5.88 23.32
N PRO A 144 -16.43 7.03 22.65
CA PRO A 144 -15.77 8.17 23.26
C PRO A 144 -16.67 8.89 24.27
N TRP A 145 -16.03 9.51 25.24
CA TRP A 145 -16.67 10.55 26.04
C TRP A 145 -16.68 11.86 25.25
N VAL A 146 -17.87 12.37 24.94
CA VAL A 146 -18.05 13.52 24.04
C VAL A 146 -18.55 14.74 24.81
N ARG A 147 -18.00 15.92 24.49
CA ARG A 147 -18.41 17.22 25.01
C ARG A 147 -18.55 18.23 23.88
N GLN A 148 -19.55 19.09 23.99
CA GLN A 148 -19.61 20.33 23.21
C GLN A 148 -18.89 21.43 24.00
N THR A 149 -17.79 21.95 23.46
CA THR A 149 -16.87 22.85 24.14
C THR A 149 -16.75 24.23 23.49
N GLY A 150 -17.25 24.38 22.26
CA GLY A 150 -17.23 25.64 21.52
C GLY A 150 -18.37 26.61 21.89
N THR A 151 -18.39 27.76 21.21
CA THR A 151 -19.47 28.76 21.27
C THR A 151 -20.40 28.61 20.06
N ALA A 152 -21.50 29.39 20.02
CA ALA A 152 -22.40 29.40 18.89
C ALA A 152 -21.69 29.84 17.58
N ASP A 153 -20.75 30.78 17.69
CA ASP A 153 -20.00 31.32 16.54
C ASP A 153 -18.77 30.46 16.17
N ALA A 154 -18.29 29.65 17.12
CA ALA A 154 -17.15 28.73 16.93
C ALA A 154 -17.48 27.37 17.56
N PRO A 155 -18.38 26.58 16.94
CA PRO A 155 -18.81 25.30 17.50
C PRO A 155 -17.66 24.28 17.47
N GLU A 156 -17.47 23.61 18.60
CA GLU A 156 -16.47 22.58 18.78
C GLU A 156 -17.06 21.37 19.53
N VAL A 157 -16.75 20.19 19.08
CA VAL A 157 -17.05 18.93 19.76
C VAL A 157 -15.74 18.21 20.03
N THR A 158 -15.45 17.93 21.30
CA THR A 158 -14.32 17.11 21.71
C THR A 158 -14.76 15.71 22.08
N ALA A 159 -13.99 14.70 21.69
CA ALA A 159 -14.24 13.30 22.00
C ALA A 159 -12.95 12.63 22.47
N ILE A 160 -13.02 11.88 23.57
CA ILE A 160 -11.88 11.25 24.24
C ILE A 160 -12.18 9.77 24.44
N ALA A 161 -11.21 8.91 24.06
CA ALA A 161 -11.23 7.48 24.36
C ALA A 161 -9.81 6.99 24.66
N GLY A 162 -9.53 6.71 25.91
CA GLY A 162 -8.20 6.26 26.36
C GLY A 162 -7.09 7.28 26.05
N PRO A 163 -6.03 6.89 25.31
CA PRO A 163 -4.92 7.79 25.01
C PRO A 163 -5.25 8.81 23.92
N ASP A 164 -6.34 8.63 23.18
CA ASP A 164 -6.69 9.40 21.99
C ASP A 164 -7.80 10.40 22.26
N ALA A 165 -7.70 11.55 21.63
CA ALA A 165 -8.73 12.58 21.62
C ALA A 165 -8.83 13.22 20.23
N VAL A 166 -10.04 13.64 19.86
CA VAL A 166 -10.28 14.44 18.66
C VAL A 166 -11.13 15.66 18.97
N ALA A 167 -10.88 16.75 18.24
CA ALA A 167 -11.71 17.96 18.23
C ALA A 167 -12.30 18.15 16.83
N LEU A 168 -13.62 18.21 16.73
CA LEU A 168 -14.38 18.51 15.51
C LEU A 168 -14.81 19.97 15.53
N ARG A 169 -14.57 20.71 14.45
CA ARG A 169 -14.89 22.15 14.32
C ARG A 169 -15.52 22.47 12.98
N GLY A 170 -16.18 23.61 12.90
CA GLY A 170 -16.62 24.27 11.65
C GLY A 170 -18.13 24.30 11.42
N ALA A 171 -18.92 23.45 12.06
CA ALA A 171 -20.38 23.54 11.99
C ALA A 171 -21.04 23.02 13.28
N PRO A 172 -22.20 23.54 13.65
CA PRO A 172 -22.96 23.03 14.78
C PRO A 172 -23.38 21.57 14.54
N LEU A 173 -23.26 20.75 15.59
CA LEU A 173 -23.65 19.35 15.57
C LEU A 173 -24.62 19.05 16.70
N THR A 174 -25.67 18.30 16.42
CA THR A 174 -26.62 17.78 17.41
C THR A 174 -26.40 16.30 17.59
N ALA A 175 -26.19 15.84 18.82
CA ALA A 175 -25.97 14.44 19.14
C ALA A 175 -27.28 13.72 19.43
N THR A 176 -27.48 12.56 18.80
CA THR A 176 -28.54 11.61 19.08
C THR A 176 -28.00 10.19 18.90
N ASP A 177 -28.12 9.32 19.90
CA ASP A 177 -27.69 7.92 19.84
C ASP A 177 -26.23 7.75 19.40
N HIS A 178 -25.32 8.55 19.97
CA HIS A 178 -23.89 8.59 19.63
C HIS A 178 -23.58 8.95 18.18
N VAL A 179 -24.52 9.59 17.49
CA VAL A 179 -24.34 10.14 16.14
C VAL A 179 -24.50 11.65 16.22
N HIS A 180 -23.55 12.38 15.64
CA HIS A 180 -23.58 13.83 15.54
C HIS A 180 -24.03 14.23 14.14
N ARG A 181 -25.11 14.99 14.04
CA ARG A 181 -25.69 15.47 12.78
C ARG A 181 -25.70 16.97 12.73
N GLY A 182 -25.45 17.50 11.55
CA GLY A 182 -25.53 18.92 11.28
C GLY A 182 -25.81 19.20 9.81
N THR A 183 -26.23 20.45 9.55
CA THR A 183 -26.41 20.95 8.19
C THR A 183 -25.58 22.22 8.02
N LEU A 184 -25.14 22.45 6.80
CA LEU A 184 -24.48 23.70 6.41
C LEU A 184 -24.90 24.04 4.98
N SER A 185 -24.75 25.31 4.58
CA SER A 185 -24.97 25.71 3.19
C SER A 185 -23.88 26.67 2.73
N VAL A 186 -23.60 26.63 1.43
CA VAL A 186 -22.67 27.54 0.77
C VAL A 186 -23.34 28.17 -0.47
N ALA A 187 -23.20 29.48 -0.64
CA ALA A 187 -23.55 30.16 -1.86
C ALA A 187 -22.31 30.31 -2.75
N ALA A 188 -22.53 30.67 -4.01
CA ALA A 188 -21.42 30.94 -4.93
C ALA A 188 -20.40 31.92 -4.34
N GLY A 189 -19.12 31.52 -4.32
CA GLY A 189 -18.00 32.27 -3.75
C GLY A 189 -17.84 32.17 -2.21
N GLU A 190 -18.77 31.51 -1.51
CA GLU A 190 -18.61 31.21 -0.08
C GLU A 190 -17.86 29.88 0.11
N HIS A 191 -17.22 29.74 1.26
CA HIS A 191 -16.70 28.44 1.72
C HIS A 191 -17.01 28.18 3.19
N ARG A 192 -16.94 26.92 3.61
CA ARG A 192 -17.06 26.47 4.99
C ARG A 192 -15.99 25.42 5.25
N ASP A 193 -15.22 25.63 6.32
CA ASP A 193 -14.16 24.72 6.74
C ASP A 193 -14.63 23.84 7.88
N LEU A 194 -14.49 22.52 7.70
CA LEU A 194 -14.74 21.50 8.70
C LEU A 194 -13.42 20.81 9.00
N THR A 195 -13.07 20.65 10.27
CA THR A 195 -11.82 20.01 10.68
C THR A 195 -12.05 18.95 11.75
N LEU A 196 -11.27 17.87 11.67
CA LEU A 196 -11.07 16.92 12.75
C LEU A 196 -9.59 16.97 13.12
N THR A 197 -9.29 17.33 14.37
CA THR A 197 -7.92 17.41 14.90
C THR A 197 -7.74 16.33 15.96
N TRP A 198 -6.85 15.37 15.72
CA TRP A 198 -6.40 14.41 16.73
C TRP A 198 -5.30 15.02 17.59
N HIS A 199 -5.31 14.67 18.88
CA HIS A 199 -4.22 14.93 19.82
C HIS A 199 -4.21 13.87 20.94
N ALA A 200 -3.07 13.69 21.61
CA ALA A 200 -3.00 12.83 22.77
C ALA A 200 -3.92 13.36 23.89
N SER A 201 -4.76 12.50 24.47
CA SER A 201 -5.84 12.89 25.40
C SER A 201 -5.38 13.60 26.66
N HIS A 202 -4.11 13.37 27.09
CA HIS A 202 -3.49 14.02 28.25
C HIS A 202 -2.94 15.42 27.96
N ARG A 203 -3.04 15.89 26.71
CA ARG A 203 -2.60 17.22 26.27
C ARG A 203 -3.79 18.15 26.07
N PRO A 204 -3.58 19.48 26.19
CA PRO A 204 -4.62 20.44 25.83
C PRO A 204 -5.07 20.27 24.40
N VAL A 205 -6.34 20.61 24.12
CA VAL A 205 -6.89 20.66 22.76
C VAL A 205 -6.08 21.68 21.94
N PRO A 206 -5.54 21.28 20.78
CA PRO A 206 -4.77 22.20 19.94
C PRO A 206 -5.62 23.37 19.44
N ALA A 207 -5.01 24.52 19.19
CA ALA A 207 -5.67 25.67 18.57
C ALA A 207 -6.28 25.27 17.20
N PRO A 208 -7.35 25.97 16.76
CA PRO A 208 -7.89 25.77 15.41
C PRO A 208 -6.81 25.85 14.32
N LEU A 209 -6.95 25.05 13.28
CA LEU A 209 -6.07 25.06 12.12
C LEU A 209 -6.36 26.29 11.24
N ASP A 210 -5.32 26.95 10.76
CA ASP A 210 -5.46 27.83 9.60
C ASP A 210 -5.60 26.94 8.35
N VAL A 211 -6.83 26.76 7.89
CA VAL A 211 -7.15 25.83 6.80
C VAL A 211 -6.60 26.32 5.46
N GLU A 212 -6.59 27.63 5.22
CA GLU A 212 -6.04 28.20 3.97
C GLU A 212 -4.54 27.92 3.86
N ASP A 213 -3.79 28.26 4.90
CA ASP A 213 -2.35 28.01 4.98
C ASP A 213 -2.04 26.50 4.89
N ALA A 214 -2.82 25.66 5.56
CA ALA A 214 -2.63 24.20 5.55
C ALA A 214 -2.85 23.57 4.16
N LEU A 215 -3.88 23.99 3.43
CA LEU A 215 -4.15 23.53 2.06
C LEU A 215 -3.05 24.02 1.10
N GLN A 216 -2.62 25.27 1.22
CA GLN A 216 -1.56 25.84 0.39
C GLN A 216 -0.22 25.09 0.63
N CYS A 217 0.20 24.92 1.88
CA CYS A 217 1.42 24.19 2.23
C CYS A 217 1.37 22.74 1.72
N THR A 218 0.22 22.09 1.82
CA THR A 218 0.04 20.71 1.33
C THR A 218 0.17 20.64 -0.18
N ARG A 219 -0.45 21.56 -0.91
CA ARG A 219 -0.33 21.65 -2.38
C ARG A 219 1.13 21.83 -2.79
N GLU A 220 1.80 22.83 -2.21
CA GLU A 220 3.21 23.14 -2.51
C GLU A 220 4.12 21.94 -2.24
N TRP A 221 3.90 21.23 -1.13
CA TRP A 221 4.72 20.09 -0.77
C TRP A 221 4.59 18.94 -1.77
N TRP A 222 3.36 18.58 -2.16
CA TRP A 222 3.11 17.52 -3.13
C TRP A 222 3.60 17.91 -4.52
N SER A 223 3.31 19.14 -4.97
CA SER A 223 3.74 19.63 -6.27
C SER A 223 5.26 19.65 -6.39
N ALA A 224 5.98 20.13 -5.37
CA ALA A 224 7.44 20.14 -5.36
C ALA A 224 8.05 18.71 -5.38
N TRP A 225 7.32 17.73 -4.87
CA TRP A 225 7.73 16.34 -4.99
C TRP A 225 7.46 15.79 -6.39
N ALA A 226 6.28 16.06 -6.95
CA ALA A 226 5.84 15.61 -8.27
C ALA A 226 6.68 16.21 -9.41
N GLU A 227 7.11 17.48 -9.31
CA GLU A 227 7.97 18.16 -10.29
C GLU A 227 9.30 17.43 -10.54
N ARG A 228 9.72 16.53 -9.66
CA ARG A 228 10.91 15.71 -9.83
C ARG A 228 10.70 14.47 -10.68
N ILE A 229 9.44 14.13 -10.98
CA ILE A 229 9.10 12.94 -11.75
C ILE A 229 9.35 13.23 -13.22
N ASP A 230 10.34 12.53 -13.80
CA ASP A 230 10.68 12.61 -15.23
C ASP A 230 10.16 11.37 -15.96
N VAL A 231 8.84 11.34 -16.20
CA VAL A 231 8.17 10.24 -16.89
C VAL A 231 7.40 10.77 -18.10
N HIS A 232 7.58 10.12 -19.24
CA HIS A 232 6.95 10.45 -20.50
C HIS A 232 6.24 9.24 -21.12
N GLY A 233 5.40 9.49 -22.11
CA GLY A 233 4.72 8.45 -22.87
C GLY A 233 3.27 8.20 -22.46
N PRO A 234 2.63 7.17 -23.05
CA PRO A 234 1.17 6.97 -22.96
C PRO A 234 0.67 6.64 -21.55
N HIS A 235 1.51 6.08 -20.69
CA HIS A 235 1.14 5.69 -19.32
C HIS A 235 1.58 6.71 -18.25
N ARG A 236 1.99 7.93 -18.66
CA ARG A 236 2.53 8.95 -17.75
C ARG A 236 1.64 9.18 -16.52
N ASP A 237 0.35 9.40 -16.70
CA ASP A 237 -0.53 9.81 -15.60
C ASP A 237 -0.71 8.71 -14.55
N VAL A 238 -0.85 7.46 -14.97
CA VAL A 238 -0.93 6.32 -14.03
C VAL A 238 0.41 6.04 -13.34
N VAL A 239 1.54 6.28 -14.01
CA VAL A 239 2.88 6.15 -13.41
C VAL A 239 3.12 7.25 -12.40
N VAL A 240 2.79 8.51 -12.72
CA VAL A 240 2.90 9.64 -11.78
C VAL A 240 2.03 9.37 -10.55
N ARG A 241 0.76 8.98 -10.73
CA ARG A 241 -0.13 8.64 -9.63
C ARG A 241 0.41 7.48 -8.78
N SER A 242 1.02 6.47 -9.41
CA SER A 242 1.63 5.34 -8.70
C SER A 242 2.85 5.78 -7.88
N LEU A 243 3.72 6.61 -8.41
CA LEU A 243 4.87 7.17 -7.67
C LEU A 243 4.41 8.03 -6.47
N LEU A 244 3.38 8.86 -6.67
CA LEU A 244 2.76 9.64 -5.60
C LEU A 244 2.16 8.72 -4.53
N THR A 245 1.51 7.62 -4.93
CA THR A 245 0.95 6.64 -4.00
C THR A 245 2.05 5.96 -3.18
N LEU A 246 3.14 5.53 -3.80
CA LEU A 246 4.31 4.99 -3.07
C LEU A 246 4.88 6.01 -2.08
N ARG A 247 4.94 7.29 -2.45
CA ARG A 247 5.34 8.36 -1.53
C ARG A 247 4.32 8.53 -0.40
N ALA A 248 3.02 8.46 -0.68
CA ALA A 248 1.95 8.57 0.29
C ALA A 248 1.97 7.44 1.33
N LEU A 249 2.41 6.24 0.94
CA LEU A 249 2.57 5.07 1.82
C LEU A 249 3.93 5.03 2.54
N THR A 250 4.84 5.97 2.25
CA THR A 250 6.13 6.09 2.94
C THR A 250 5.99 7.01 4.15
N HIS A 251 6.18 6.47 5.35
CA HIS A 251 6.05 7.24 6.60
C HIS A 251 7.15 8.30 6.71
N ARG A 252 6.74 9.57 6.76
CA ARG A 252 7.65 10.71 6.62
C ARG A 252 8.69 10.85 7.74
N ASP A 253 8.34 10.41 8.97
CA ASP A 253 9.22 10.60 10.13
C ASP A 253 10.20 9.43 10.30
N THR A 254 9.79 8.20 9.97
CA THR A 254 10.59 7.00 10.19
C THR A 254 11.27 6.47 8.93
N GLY A 255 10.65 6.66 7.76
CA GLY A 255 11.10 6.12 6.48
C GLY A 255 10.57 4.72 6.17
N GLY A 256 9.74 4.13 7.04
CA GLY A 256 9.06 2.85 6.79
C GLY A 256 8.04 2.99 5.66
N ILE A 257 7.91 1.97 4.82
CA ILE A 257 6.98 1.93 3.68
C ILE A 257 5.99 0.82 3.94
N ILE A 258 4.71 1.17 4.15
CA ILE A 258 3.65 0.20 4.40
C ILE A 258 3.15 -0.44 3.11
N ALA A 259 2.69 -1.70 3.19
CA ALA A 259 2.14 -2.40 2.02
C ALA A 259 0.79 -1.82 1.57
N ALA A 260 -0.08 -1.42 2.51
CA ALA A 260 -1.31 -0.67 2.24
C ALA A 260 -1.78 0.05 3.52
N PRO A 261 -2.62 1.10 3.42
CA PRO A 261 -3.14 1.82 4.59
C PRO A 261 -4.35 1.13 5.24
N THR A 262 -4.77 -0.03 4.72
CA THR A 262 -5.96 -0.78 5.15
C THR A 262 -5.59 -2.11 5.78
N THR A 263 -6.54 -2.67 6.50
CA THR A 263 -6.52 -4.06 6.95
C THR A 263 -7.77 -4.79 6.49
N SER A 264 -7.65 -6.09 6.30
CA SER A 264 -8.75 -7.06 6.20
C SER A 264 -9.76 -6.77 5.09
N LEU A 265 -9.36 -6.09 4.04
CA LEU A 265 -10.11 -6.11 2.79
C LEU A 265 -9.87 -7.44 2.10
N PRO A 266 -10.94 -8.14 1.67
CA PRO A 266 -10.83 -9.51 1.21
C PRO A 266 -10.20 -9.65 -0.17
N GLU A 267 -9.27 -10.60 -0.32
CA GLU A 267 -8.77 -11.06 -1.62
C GLU A 267 -9.89 -11.76 -2.42
N GLN A 268 -10.77 -12.46 -1.72
CA GLN A 268 -11.99 -13.05 -2.26
C GLN A 268 -13.21 -12.56 -1.48
N PHE A 269 -14.18 -11.96 -2.14
CA PHE A 269 -15.39 -11.46 -1.48
C PHE A 269 -16.11 -12.56 -0.70
N GLY A 270 -16.36 -12.31 0.59
CA GLY A 270 -16.95 -13.28 1.52
C GLY A 270 -15.96 -14.37 2.01
N GLY A 271 -14.71 -14.33 1.59
CA GLY A 271 -13.67 -15.30 1.99
C GLY A 271 -12.93 -14.93 3.28
N GLU A 272 -11.95 -15.77 3.63
CA GLU A 272 -11.18 -15.65 4.88
C GLU A 272 -9.78 -15.03 4.69
N ARG A 273 -9.36 -14.74 3.44
CA ARG A 273 -8.06 -14.17 3.08
C ARG A 273 -8.08 -12.66 3.29
N ASN A 274 -8.01 -12.26 4.57
CA ASN A 274 -8.20 -10.89 5.05
C ASN A 274 -7.03 -10.52 5.98
N TRP A 275 -6.04 -9.75 5.49
CA TRP A 275 -4.79 -9.52 6.19
C TRP A 275 -4.56 -8.04 6.53
N ASP A 276 -3.75 -7.77 7.58
CA ASP A 276 -3.36 -6.41 7.95
C ASP A 276 -2.09 -6.00 7.19
N TYR A 277 -2.21 -5.02 6.27
CA TYR A 277 -1.14 -4.54 5.41
C TYR A 277 -0.54 -3.19 5.85
N ARG A 278 -0.87 -2.70 7.03
CA ARG A 278 -0.40 -1.41 7.54
C ARG A 278 1.03 -1.46 8.09
N PHE A 279 1.78 -2.50 7.77
CA PHE A 279 3.14 -2.77 8.22
C PHE A 279 4.14 -2.72 7.07
N VAL A 280 5.42 -2.80 7.43
CA VAL A 280 6.56 -2.64 6.51
C VAL A 280 7.19 -4.00 6.24
N TRP A 281 6.90 -4.59 5.08
CA TRP A 281 7.63 -5.77 4.58
C TRP A 281 8.97 -5.34 4.00
N LEU A 282 10.03 -6.06 4.34
CA LEU A 282 11.37 -5.76 3.80
C LEU A 282 11.42 -5.95 2.29
N ARG A 283 10.73 -6.95 1.74
CA ARG A 283 10.56 -7.19 0.30
C ARG A 283 9.91 -6.00 -0.39
N ASP A 284 8.70 -5.62 0.00
CA ASP A 284 7.93 -4.54 -0.66
C ASP A 284 8.65 -3.20 -0.57
N ALA A 285 9.26 -2.94 0.59
CA ALA A 285 10.05 -1.75 0.80
C ALA A 285 11.31 -1.74 -0.08
N SER A 286 12.03 -2.87 -0.20
CA SER A 286 13.23 -2.99 -1.06
C SER A 286 12.88 -2.75 -2.53
N LEU A 287 11.82 -3.38 -3.03
CA LEU A 287 11.34 -3.20 -4.40
C LEU A 287 10.86 -1.75 -4.66
N THR A 288 10.19 -1.14 -3.68
CA THR A 288 9.78 0.28 -3.77
C THR A 288 10.99 1.20 -3.85
N ILE A 289 12.02 0.94 -3.06
CA ILE A 289 13.26 1.72 -3.06
C ILE A 289 13.99 1.60 -4.39
N GLU A 290 14.04 0.42 -5.01
CA GLU A 290 14.62 0.25 -6.35
C GLU A 290 13.88 1.10 -7.39
N VAL A 291 12.55 1.13 -7.34
CA VAL A 291 11.73 2.00 -8.21
C VAL A 291 12.05 3.47 -7.99
N LEU A 292 12.04 3.93 -6.74
CA LEU A 292 12.32 5.33 -6.40
C LEU A 292 13.75 5.74 -6.75
N LEU A 293 14.71 4.82 -6.62
CA LEU A 293 16.09 5.03 -7.03
C LEU A 293 16.19 5.24 -8.56
N GLY A 294 15.54 4.38 -9.32
CA GLY A 294 15.45 4.47 -10.78
C GLY A 294 14.80 5.77 -11.28
N GLN A 295 13.99 6.42 -10.46
CA GLN A 295 13.35 7.71 -10.72
C GLN A 295 14.10 8.92 -10.09
N GLY A 296 15.30 8.71 -9.53
CA GLY A 296 16.14 9.78 -8.98
C GLY A 296 15.80 10.25 -7.57
N PHE A 297 14.95 9.54 -6.82
CA PHE A 297 14.57 9.92 -5.45
C PHE A 297 15.57 9.45 -4.38
N ALA A 298 16.85 9.74 -4.56
CA ALA A 298 17.94 9.33 -3.68
C ALA A 298 17.72 9.66 -2.18
N HIS A 299 17.06 10.80 -1.89
CA HIS A 299 16.77 11.21 -0.50
C HIS A 299 15.79 10.28 0.22
N VAL A 300 14.80 9.73 -0.50
CA VAL A 300 13.85 8.74 0.05
C VAL A 300 14.60 7.44 0.36
N VAL A 301 15.46 7.02 -0.56
CA VAL A 301 16.32 5.84 -0.41
C VAL A 301 17.21 5.95 0.83
N ALA A 302 17.90 7.09 1.01
CA ALA A 302 18.74 7.33 2.18
C ALA A 302 17.92 7.35 3.50
N HIS A 303 16.68 7.82 3.47
CA HIS A 303 15.79 7.81 4.63
C HIS A 303 15.36 6.39 4.99
N TRP A 304 14.97 5.60 4.00
CA TRP A 304 14.62 4.19 4.20
C TRP A 304 15.81 3.36 4.68
N GLN A 305 17.02 3.55 4.16
CA GLN A 305 18.21 2.85 4.65
C GLN A 305 18.43 3.07 6.15
N ARG A 306 18.26 4.32 6.63
CA ARG A 306 18.34 4.60 8.06
C ARG A 306 17.24 3.90 8.86
N TRP A 307 16.03 3.78 8.29
CA TRP A 307 14.96 2.98 8.89
C TRP A 307 15.35 1.50 8.96
N LEU A 308 15.78 0.93 7.84
CA LEU A 308 16.20 -0.48 7.76
C LEU A 308 17.26 -0.81 8.80
N LEU A 309 18.32 -0.01 8.90
CA LEU A 309 19.40 -0.22 9.85
C LEU A 309 18.92 -0.19 11.32
N ARG A 310 17.89 0.59 11.63
CA ARG A 310 17.28 0.58 12.97
C ARG A 310 16.38 -0.63 13.20
N ALA A 311 15.54 -0.97 12.22
CA ALA A 311 14.58 -2.06 12.32
C ALA A 311 15.27 -3.43 12.51
N ILE A 312 16.38 -3.65 11.78
CA ILE A 312 17.16 -4.90 11.84
C ILE A 312 18.37 -4.82 12.78
N ALA A 313 18.53 -3.73 13.54
CA ALA A 313 19.57 -3.63 14.55
C ALA A 313 19.39 -4.71 15.63
N GLY A 314 20.50 -5.36 16.01
CA GLY A 314 20.50 -6.48 16.96
C GLY A 314 21.15 -7.72 16.38
N ASP A 315 20.67 -8.90 16.77
CA ASP A 315 21.14 -10.16 16.20
C ASP A 315 20.48 -10.40 14.83
N PRO A 316 21.26 -10.57 13.75
CA PRO A 316 20.71 -10.94 12.44
C PRO A 316 19.94 -12.27 12.44
N ALA A 317 20.15 -13.13 13.43
CA ALA A 317 19.35 -14.35 13.62
C ALA A 317 17.87 -14.03 13.91
N ASP A 318 17.59 -12.86 14.47
CA ASP A 318 16.24 -12.38 14.79
C ASP A 318 15.61 -11.53 13.68
N LEU A 319 16.17 -11.52 12.48
CA LEU A 319 15.60 -10.80 11.34
C LEU A 319 14.18 -11.30 11.06
N GLN A 320 13.21 -10.38 11.13
CA GLN A 320 11.84 -10.60 10.70
C GLN A 320 11.69 -10.16 9.24
N ILE A 321 10.64 -10.64 8.59
CA ILE A 321 10.30 -10.25 7.20
C ILE A 321 9.45 -8.99 7.16
N VAL A 322 8.75 -8.68 8.26
CA VAL A 322 7.84 -7.54 8.43
C VAL A 322 8.04 -6.89 9.80
N TYR A 323 7.90 -5.57 9.83
CA TYR A 323 8.07 -4.72 11.00
C TYR A 323 6.95 -3.68 11.07
N GLY A 324 6.71 -3.12 12.27
CA GLY A 324 5.93 -1.90 12.41
C GLY A 324 6.62 -0.69 11.74
N ILE A 325 5.89 0.40 11.60
CA ILE A 325 6.34 1.60 10.87
C ILE A 325 7.62 2.20 11.48
N ALA A 326 7.82 2.14 12.79
CA ALA A 326 9.03 2.63 13.44
C ALA A 326 10.07 1.53 13.71
N GLY A 327 9.82 0.29 13.27
CA GLY A 327 10.68 -0.87 13.46
C GLY A 327 10.23 -1.76 14.62
N GLU A 328 8.96 -1.65 15.03
CA GLU A 328 8.38 -2.52 16.05
C GLU A 328 8.39 -3.97 15.56
N ARG A 329 8.70 -4.91 16.48
CA ARG A 329 8.83 -6.34 16.19
C ARG A 329 7.63 -7.18 16.64
N ASP A 330 6.84 -6.67 17.60
CA ASP A 330 5.66 -7.36 18.11
C ASP A 330 4.45 -7.03 17.24
N LEU A 331 4.18 -7.90 16.27
CA LEU A 331 3.06 -7.80 15.33
C LEU A 331 2.09 -8.97 15.50
N ILE A 332 1.80 -9.35 16.73
CA ILE A 332 0.91 -10.48 17.05
C ILE A 332 -0.43 -10.32 16.31
N GLU A 333 -0.73 -11.28 15.43
CA GLU A 333 -1.99 -11.37 14.73
C GLU A 333 -3.13 -11.68 15.69
N ARG A 334 -4.21 -10.90 15.60
CA ARG A 334 -5.41 -11.06 16.41
C ARG A 334 -6.66 -10.85 15.57
N GLU A 335 -7.69 -11.64 15.82
CA GLU A 335 -8.99 -11.49 15.19
C GLU A 335 -9.87 -10.52 16.00
N LEU A 336 -10.61 -9.67 15.30
CA LEU A 336 -11.55 -8.71 15.86
C LEU A 336 -12.97 -9.18 15.58
N GLY A 337 -13.51 -10.06 16.43
CA GLY A 337 -14.82 -10.65 16.26
C GLY A 337 -16.00 -9.66 16.37
N ASP A 338 -15.74 -8.42 16.82
CA ASP A 338 -16.75 -7.35 16.91
C ASP A 338 -16.97 -6.63 15.57
N LEU A 339 -16.09 -6.84 14.58
CA LEU A 339 -16.20 -6.28 13.24
C LEU A 339 -16.74 -7.33 12.26
N PRO A 340 -17.80 -7.02 11.51
CA PRO A 340 -18.38 -7.96 10.55
C PRO A 340 -17.50 -8.24 9.34
N GLY A 341 -16.52 -7.39 9.07
CA GLY A 341 -15.69 -7.41 7.87
C GLY A 341 -16.34 -6.76 6.65
N TYR A 342 -15.55 -6.45 5.65
CA TYR A 342 -16.01 -5.85 4.40
C TYR A 342 -16.97 -6.80 3.69
N GLY A 343 -18.25 -6.37 3.50
CA GLY A 343 -19.27 -7.22 2.89
C GLY A 343 -19.52 -8.53 3.65
N GLY A 344 -19.18 -8.60 4.95
CA GLY A 344 -19.30 -9.80 5.78
C GLY A 344 -18.13 -10.78 5.63
N ALA A 345 -17.04 -10.41 4.96
CA ALA A 345 -15.83 -11.22 4.86
C ALA A 345 -15.11 -11.24 6.22
N ALA A 346 -15.04 -12.39 6.82
CA ALA A 346 -14.44 -12.59 8.15
C ALA A 346 -13.36 -13.68 8.10
N PRO A 347 -12.39 -13.65 9.06
CA PRO A 347 -12.28 -12.73 10.18
C PRO A 347 -11.65 -11.37 9.78
N VAL A 348 -11.91 -10.34 10.58
CA VAL A 348 -11.11 -9.09 10.55
C VAL A 348 -9.88 -9.30 11.42
N ARG A 349 -8.69 -9.00 10.89
CA ARG A 349 -7.41 -9.19 11.57
C ARG A 349 -6.66 -7.88 11.80
N ILE A 350 -5.93 -7.80 12.88
CA ILE A 350 -4.90 -6.77 13.16
C ILE A 350 -3.62 -7.46 13.60
N GLY A 351 -2.48 -6.84 13.31
CA GLY A 351 -1.21 -7.55 13.37
C GLY A 351 -1.06 -8.51 12.17
N ASN A 352 0.08 -9.19 12.06
CA ASN A 352 0.31 -10.11 10.95
C ASN A 352 1.21 -11.29 11.37
N GLY A 353 0.69 -12.50 11.26
CA GLY A 353 1.39 -13.74 11.61
C GLY A 353 2.61 -14.04 10.74
N ALA A 354 2.76 -13.41 9.59
CA ALA A 354 3.94 -13.51 8.74
C ALA A 354 5.22 -13.02 9.46
N ALA A 355 5.09 -12.18 10.50
CA ALA A 355 6.23 -11.73 11.31
C ALA A 355 7.03 -12.88 11.95
N GLN A 356 6.42 -14.06 12.10
CA GLN A 356 7.07 -15.26 12.67
C GLN A 356 7.57 -16.24 11.60
N GLN A 357 7.34 -15.96 10.33
CA GLN A 357 7.74 -16.84 9.23
C GLN A 357 9.23 -16.71 8.90
N TYR A 358 9.78 -17.77 8.35
CA TYR A 358 11.05 -17.74 7.64
C TYR A 358 10.80 -17.63 6.14
N GLN A 359 11.37 -16.60 5.53
CA GLN A 359 11.38 -16.40 4.08
C GLN A 359 12.81 -16.15 3.64
N ALA A 360 13.35 -17.07 2.85
CA ALA A 360 14.75 -17.02 2.44
C ALA A 360 15.04 -15.92 1.40
N ASP A 361 14.02 -15.48 0.65
CA ASP A 361 14.11 -14.43 -0.36
C ASP A 361 14.46 -13.05 0.24
N VAL A 362 14.01 -12.73 1.45
CA VAL A 362 14.18 -11.42 2.07
C VAL A 362 15.65 -10.98 2.14
N THR A 363 16.58 -11.91 2.39
CA THR A 363 18.01 -11.56 2.38
C THR A 363 18.44 -11.07 0.99
N GLY A 364 17.98 -11.72 -0.07
CA GLY A 364 18.27 -11.33 -1.45
C GLY A 364 17.68 -9.98 -1.82
N GLU A 365 16.44 -9.71 -1.39
CA GLU A 365 15.78 -8.41 -1.60
C GLU A 365 16.57 -7.27 -0.96
N VAL A 366 16.89 -7.40 0.32
CA VAL A 366 17.67 -6.39 1.05
C VAL A 366 19.06 -6.19 0.43
N MET A 367 19.78 -7.27 0.11
CA MET A 367 21.11 -7.19 -0.50
C MET A 367 21.07 -6.54 -1.89
N THR A 368 20.04 -6.85 -2.71
CA THR A 368 19.88 -6.27 -4.04
C THR A 368 19.61 -4.76 -3.95
N CYS A 369 18.72 -4.35 -3.05
CA CYS A 369 18.40 -2.95 -2.81
C CYS A 369 19.63 -2.16 -2.29
N LEU A 370 20.38 -2.66 -1.31
CA LEU A 370 21.57 -2.00 -0.77
C LEU A 370 22.70 -1.93 -1.80
N PHE A 371 22.87 -2.97 -2.62
CA PHE A 371 23.82 -2.96 -3.73
C PHE A 371 23.45 -1.89 -4.78
N ALA A 372 22.18 -1.82 -5.18
CA ALA A 372 21.70 -0.80 -6.14
C ALA A 372 21.89 0.62 -5.61
N ALA A 373 21.59 0.86 -4.34
CA ALA A 373 21.82 2.15 -3.69
C ALA A 373 23.31 2.55 -3.67
N ARG A 374 24.21 1.59 -3.39
CA ARG A 374 25.66 1.77 -3.44
C ARG A 374 26.14 2.09 -4.86
N ALA A 375 25.67 1.34 -5.85
CA ALA A 375 26.00 1.56 -7.26
C ALA A 375 25.54 2.94 -7.76
N ALA A 376 24.44 3.47 -7.23
CA ALA A 376 23.95 4.82 -7.50
C ALA A 376 24.68 5.93 -6.70
N GLY A 377 25.72 5.59 -5.93
CA GLY A 377 26.53 6.55 -5.17
C GLY A 377 25.87 7.09 -3.90
N ILE A 378 24.82 6.44 -3.39
CA ILE A 378 24.21 6.83 -2.12
C ILE A 378 25.18 6.51 -0.98
N GLU A 379 25.41 7.51 -0.12
CA GLU A 379 26.30 7.39 1.03
C GLU A 379 25.86 6.23 1.95
N GLN A 380 26.78 5.33 2.24
CA GLN A 380 26.55 4.17 3.08
C GLN A 380 26.97 4.45 4.53
N SER A 381 26.13 4.04 5.47
CA SER A 381 26.53 4.06 6.88
C SER A 381 27.68 3.09 7.16
N ALA A 382 28.55 3.43 8.10
CA ALA A 382 29.64 2.55 8.53
C ALA A 382 29.17 1.16 9.02
N ILE A 383 27.91 1.03 9.45
CA ILE A 383 27.31 -0.23 9.91
C ILE A 383 26.63 -1.02 8.80
N SER A 384 26.41 -0.43 7.60
CA SER A 384 25.71 -1.09 6.49
C SER A 384 26.40 -2.37 6.05
N TRP A 385 27.70 -2.28 5.71
CA TRP A 385 28.45 -3.45 5.23
C TRP A 385 28.66 -4.55 6.28
N PRO A 386 29.01 -4.24 7.54
CA PRO A 386 28.97 -5.26 8.60
C PRO A 386 27.64 -5.99 8.73
N LEU A 387 26.53 -5.28 8.60
CA LEU A 387 25.19 -5.88 8.61
C LEU A 387 24.94 -6.77 7.39
N GLU A 388 25.26 -6.31 6.18
CA GLU A 388 25.13 -7.10 4.95
C GLU A 388 25.92 -8.43 5.07
N ARG A 389 27.13 -8.39 5.61
CA ARG A 389 27.94 -9.59 5.89
C ARG A 389 27.29 -10.53 6.92
N ALA A 390 26.59 -9.99 7.90
CA ALA A 390 25.86 -10.78 8.87
C ALA A 390 24.63 -11.45 8.24
N LEU A 391 23.91 -10.75 7.35
CA LEU A 391 22.81 -11.33 6.57
C LEU A 391 23.29 -12.46 5.64
N LEU A 392 24.44 -12.29 4.97
CA LEU A 392 25.04 -13.34 4.14
C LEU A 392 25.41 -14.59 4.97
N ARG A 393 25.94 -14.39 6.18
CA ARG A 393 26.25 -15.51 7.09
C ARG A 393 24.98 -16.26 7.49
N ARG A 394 23.93 -15.53 7.85
CA ARG A 394 22.63 -16.14 8.14
C ARG A 394 22.05 -16.91 6.94
N ALA A 395 22.17 -16.36 5.73
CA ALA A 395 21.74 -17.04 4.51
C ALA A 395 22.54 -18.35 4.29
N GLU A 396 23.84 -18.35 4.60
CA GLU A 396 24.69 -19.55 4.55
C GLU A 396 24.26 -20.60 5.58
N GLU A 397 24.04 -20.19 6.83
CA GLU A 397 23.62 -21.08 7.93
C GLU A 397 22.30 -21.80 7.64
N ARG A 398 21.41 -21.14 6.88
CA ARG A 398 20.07 -21.64 6.55
C ARG A 398 19.90 -22.02 5.07
N ILE A 399 21.01 -22.21 4.35
CA ILE A 399 21.03 -22.36 2.89
C ILE A 399 20.21 -23.56 2.38
N ASP A 400 20.02 -24.59 3.17
CA ASP A 400 19.27 -25.80 2.80
C ASP A 400 17.87 -25.87 3.44
N GLU A 401 17.49 -24.87 4.24
CA GLU A 401 16.19 -24.88 4.90
C GLU A 401 15.05 -24.54 3.94
N PRO A 402 13.90 -25.25 4.03
CA PRO A 402 12.67 -24.83 3.35
C PRO A 402 12.10 -23.57 4.02
N ASP A 403 11.30 -22.81 3.27
CA ASP A 403 10.73 -21.56 3.73
C ASP A 403 9.23 -21.42 3.35
N GLN A 404 8.61 -20.28 3.69
CA GLN A 404 7.23 -19.97 3.33
C GLN A 404 7.10 -19.25 1.98
N GLY A 405 8.22 -18.89 1.36
CA GLY A 405 8.28 -18.19 0.07
C GLY A 405 7.68 -16.78 0.08
N ILE A 406 7.77 -16.13 -1.05
CA ILE A 406 7.31 -14.75 -1.25
C ILE A 406 5.80 -14.56 -0.95
N TRP A 407 5.01 -15.63 -1.09
CA TRP A 407 3.55 -15.60 -0.90
C TRP A 407 3.10 -15.85 0.54
N GLU A 408 4.05 -16.03 1.48
CA GLU A 408 3.75 -16.15 2.93
C GLU A 408 2.81 -17.32 3.25
N ILE A 409 3.01 -18.45 2.55
CA ILE A 409 2.11 -19.60 2.68
C ILE A 409 1.89 -19.99 4.14
N ARG A 410 0.64 -20.32 4.49
CA ARG A 410 0.26 -20.83 5.81
C ARG A 410 0.39 -22.36 5.89
N GLY A 411 0.68 -23.01 4.75
CA GLY A 411 0.99 -24.43 4.64
C GLY A 411 2.40 -24.79 5.13
N ALA A 412 2.79 -26.04 4.90
CA ALA A 412 4.13 -26.51 5.26
C ALA A 412 5.22 -25.82 4.42
N PRO A 413 6.36 -25.41 5.02
CA PRO A 413 7.47 -24.81 4.28
C PRO A 413 7.93 -25.68 3.11
N GLN A 414 8.32 -25.05 1.99
CA GLN A 414 8.77 -25.70 0.77
C GLN A 414 10.14 -25.14 0.34
N VAL A 415 10.81 -25.82 -0.59
CA VAL A 415 12.02 -25.30 -1.23
C VAL A 415 11.59 -24.54 -2.50
N PHE A 416 11.21 -23.26 -2.33
CA PHE A 416 10.76 -22.42 -3.43
C PHE A 416 11.91 -22.00 -4.34
N VAL A 417 11.70 -22.11 -5.66
CA VAL A 417 12.73 -21.75 -6.65
C VAL A 417 13.00 -20.24 -6.64
N HIS A 418 11.98 -19.41 -6.47
CA HIS A 418 12.17 -17.97 -6.31
C HIS A 418 13.04 -17.66 -5.07
N SER A 419 12.72 -18.21 -3.91
CA SER A 419 13.51 -18.03 -2.68
C SER A 419 14.98 -18.45 -2.88
N ARG A 420 15.21 -19.59 -3.56
CA ARG A 420 16.57 -20.06 -3.88
C ARG A 420 17.29 -19.07 -4.82
N ALA A 421 16.61 -18.53 -5.83
CA ALA A 421 17.19 -17.51 -6.73
C ALA A 421 17.54 -16.23 -5.98
N MET A 422 16.75 -15.83 -4.97
CA MET A 422 17.04 -14.68 -4.13
C MET A 422 18.22 -14.93 -3.19
N VAL A 423 18.38 -16.14 -2.65
CA VAL A 423 19.61 -16.53 -1.91
C VAL A 423 20.84 -16.49 -2.84
N TRP A 424 20.71 -16.97 -4.08
CA TRP A 424 21.74 -16.82 -5.10
C TRP A 424 22.09 -15.33 -5.32
N ALA A 425 21.07 -14.47 -5.47
CA ALA A 425 21.25 -13.02 -5.66
C ALA A 425 21.96 -12.38 -4.46
N ALA A 426 21.64 -12.80 -3.22
CA ALA A 426 22.32 -12.29 -2.03
C ALA A 426 23.84 -12.53 -2.11
N PHE A 427 24.28 -13.76 -2.39
CA PHE A 427 25.69 -14.08 -2.52
C PHE A 427 26.34 -13.37 -3.73
N ASP A 428 25.64 -13.27 -4.87
CA ASP A 428 26.13 -12.53 -6.03
C ASP A 428 26.38 -11.05 -5.69
N ARG A 429 25.45 -10.40 -4.97
CA ARG A 429 25.62 -9.01 -4.53
C ARG A 429 26.76 -8.87 -3.51
N GLY A 430 26.96 -9.88 -2.66
CA GLY A 430 28.12 -9.97 -1.75
C GLY A 430 29.44 -10.00 -2.51
N VAL A 431 29.57 -10.91 -3.48
CA VAL A 431 30.76 -11.03 -4.37
C VAL A 431 31.03 -9.72 -5.12
N ARG A 432 30.01 -9.18 -5.75
CA ARG A 432 30.12 -7.94 -6.52
C ARG A 432 30.45 -6.73 -5.66
N SER A 433 29.91 -6.64 -4.44
CA SER A 433 30.24 -5.58 -3.49
C SER A 433 31.72 -5.55 -3.14
N VAL A 434 32.35 -6.71 -3.00
CA VAL A 434 33.83 -6.79 -2.79
C VAL A 434 34.58 -6.40 -4.06
N ARG A 435 34.21 -6.96 -5.21
CA ARG A 435 34.99 -6.82 -6.46
C ARG A 435 34.80 -5.46 -7.16
N GLU A 436 33.57 -4.92 -7.15
CA GLU A 436 33.22 -3.69 -7.87
C GLU A 436 33.36 -2.44 -6.98
N HIS A 437 33.11 -2.58 -5.66
CA HIS A 437 33.14 -1.45 -4.72
C HIS A 437 34.29 -1.51 -3.71
N GLY A 438 35.21 -2.50 -3.82
CA GLY A 438 36.40 -2.58 -2.98
C GLY A 438 36.14 -2.88 -1.51
N LEU A 439 35.00 -3.46 -1.18
CA LEU A 439 34.66 -3.81 0.20
C LEU A 439 35.40 -5.09 0.64
N HIS A 440 35.56 -5.28 1.96
CA HIS A 440 36.28 -6.42 2.49
C HIS A 440 35.33 -7.57 2.83
N GLY A 441 35.56 -8.76 2.24
CA GLY A 441 34.77 -9.97 2.50
C GLY A 441 35.36 -11.22 1.85
N PRO A 442 34.86 -12.41 2.19
CA PRO A 442 35.32 -13.69 1.64
C PRO A 442 34.63 -13.97 0.29
N ASP A 443 34.87 -13.13 -0.73
CA ASP A 443 34.22 -13.20 -2.03
C ASP A 443 34.34 -14.57 -2.72
N ALA A 444 35.50 -15.23 -2.65
CA ALA A 444 35.68 -16.56 -3.22
C ALA A 444 34.80 -17.61 -2.53
N HIS A 445 34.55 -17.49 -1.22
CA HIS A 445 33.66 -18.38 -0.49
C HIS A 445 32.18 -18.13 -0.88
N TRP A 446 31.78 -16.85 -0.94
CA TRP A 446 30.41 -16.51 -1.39
C TRP A 446 30.17 -16.88 -2.85
N GLU A 447 31.20 -16.84 -3.69
CA GLU A 447 31.10 -17.34 -5.08
C GLU A 447 30.82 -18.84 -5.12
N GLN A 448 31.47 -19.64 -4.27
CA GLN A 448 31.18 -21.08 -4.16
C GLN A 448 29.75 -21.35 -3.69
N LEU A 449 29.25 -20.59 -2.69
CA LEU A 449 27.88 -20.71 -2.22
C LEU A 449 26.86 -20.30 -3.31
N ARG A 450 27.11 -19.20 -4.01
CA ARG A 450 26.33 -18.74 -5.15
C ARG A 450 26.22 -19.83 -6.23
N ASP A 451 27.36 -20.42 -6.61
CA ASP A 451 27.43 -21.44 -7.66
C ASP A 451 26.77 -22.76 -7.21
N ARG A 452 26.88 -23.10 -5.89
CA ARG A 452 26.14 -24.23 -5.30
C ARG A 452 24.63 -24.04 -5.42
N VAL A 453 24.10 -22.87 -5.04
CA VAL A 453 22.66 -22.59 -5.13
C VAL A 453 22.18 -22.64 -6.58
N ARG A 454 22.98 -22.11 -7.53
CA ARG A 454 22.65 -22.20 -8.95
C ARG A 454 22.57 -23.64 -9.42
N ALA A 455 23.57 -24.47 -9.10
CA ALA A 455 23.58 -25.89 -9.46
C ALA A 455 22.38 -26.66 -8.88
N ASP A 456 21.95 -26.31 -7.65
CA ASP A 456 20.78 -26.90 -7.02
C ASP A 456 19.48 -26.54 -7.78
N ILE A 457 19.30 -25.26 -8.16
CA ILE A 457 18.15 -24.84 -8.98
C ILE A 457 18.18 -25.53 -10.35
N ASP A 458 19.36 -25.59 -11.01
CA ASP A 458 19.49 -26.22 -12.32
C ASP A 458 19.17 -27.73 -12.27
N ALA A 459 19.42 -28.40 -11.14
CA ALA A 459 19.16 -29.82 -10.94
C ALA A 459 17.72 -30.14 -10.50
N HIS A 460 17.10 -29.29 -9.66
CA HIS A 460 15.83 -29.62 -9.00
C HIS A 460 14.73 -28.59 -9.22
N GLY A 461 15.06 -27.39 -9.73
CA GLY A 461 14.13 -26.26 -9.92
C GLY A 461 13.58 -26.15 -11.35
N VAL A 462 13.86 -27.15 -12.22
CA VAL A 462 13.41 -27.16 -13.62
C VAL A 462 12.61 -28.44 -13.88
N SER A 463 11.41 -28.26 -14.43
CA SER A 463 10.53 -29.40 -14.78
C SER A 463 11.09 -30.23 -15.94
N PRO A 464 10.61 -31.48 -16.13
CA PRO A 464 10.94 -32.27 -17.32
C PRO A 464 10.55 -31.60 -18.66
N ARG A 465 9.65 -30.60 -18.62
CA ARG A 465 9.25 -29.80 -19.79
C ARG A 465 10.13 -28.58 -20.04
N GLY A 466 11.15 -28.36 -19.17
CA GLY A 466 12.16 -27.32 -19.32
C GLY A 466 11.77 -25.95 -18.77
N HIS A 467 10.70 -25.80 -18.00
CA HIS A 467 10.35 -24.55 -17.32
C HIS A 467 10.77 -24.59 -15.85
N PHE A 468 11.04 -23.45 -15.25
CA PHE A 468 11.22 -23.30 -13.81
C PHE A 468 9.93 -23.65 -13.08
N VAL A 469 10.04 -24.23 -11.88
CA VAL A 469 8.91 -24.69 -11.06
C VAL A 469 8.73 -23.83 -9.82
N GLN A 470 7.53 -23.83 -9.25
CA GLN A 470 7.22 -23.10 -7.99
C GLN A 470 8.14 -23.55 -6.85
N HIS A 471 8.20 -24.84 -6.59
CA HIS A 471 9.08 -25.46 -5.60
C HIS A 471 9.54 -26.85 -6.07
N THR A 472 10.61 -27.39 -5.49
CA THR A 472 11.28 -28.60 -5.99
C THR A 472 10.44 -29.88 -5.95
N ALA A 473 9.29 -29.87 -5.27
CA ALA A 473 8.40 -31.04 -5.18
C ALA A 473 7.19 -30.97 -6.15
N THR A 474 7.18 -30.04 -7.12
CA THR A 474 6.07 -29.87 -8.08
C THR A 474 6.57 -29.54 -9.48
N ASP A 475 5.74 -29.78 -10.49
CA ASP A 475 5.94 -29.28 -11.87
C ASP A 475 5.12 -28.01 -12.14
N ALA A 476 4.36 -27.50 -11.14
CA ALA A 476 3.56 -26.28 -11.26
C ALA A 476 4.45 -25.03 -11.28
N VAL A 477 3.93 -23.96 -11.88
CA VAL A 477 4.54 -22.62 -11.86
C VAL A 477 3.83 -21.70 -10.89
N ASP A 478 4.51 -20.65 -10.46
CA ASP A 478 3.90 -19.46 -9.88
C ASP A 478 4.45 -18.17 -10.53
N ALA A 479 3.79 -17.05 -10.25
CA ALA A 479 4.14 -15.78 -10.90
C ALA A 479 5.46 -15.17 -10.38
N SER A 480 5.97 -15.59 -9.21
CA SER A 480 7.25 -15.08 -8.67
C SER A 480 8.44 -15.45 -9.55
N LEU A 481 8.31 -16.53 -10.34
CA LEU A 481 9.32 -16.94 -11.31
C LEU A 481 9.60 -15.89 -12.39
N LEU A 482 8.65 -14.97 -12.64
CA LEU A 482 8.83 -13.83 -13.54
C LEU A 482 9.91 -12.85 -13.05
N LEU A 483 10.28 -12.91 -11.77
CA LEU A 483 11.29 -12.04 -11.16
C LEU A 483 12.72 -12.57 -11.33
N LEU A 484 12.94 -13.82 -11.77
CA LEU A 484 14.27 -14.40 -11.92
C LEU A 484 15.22 -13.57 -12.80
N PRO A 485 14.78 -13.05 -13.97
CA PRO A 485 15.63 -12.21 -14.81
C PRO A 485 15.95 -10.85 -14.17
N THR A 486 15.07 -10.30 -13.34
CA THR A 486 15.26 -8.97 -12.75
C THR A 486 16.43 -8.93 -11.77
N VAL A 487 16.70 -10.04 -11.08
CA VAL A 487 17.85 -10.18 -10.19
C VAL A 487 19.10 -10.70 -10.90
N GLY A 488 19.02 -10.97 -12.22
CA GLY A 488 20.13 -11.44 -13.06
C GLY A 488 20.42 -12.94 -12.92
N PHE A 489 19.48 -13.70 -12.38
CA PHE A 489 19.64 -15.17 -12.26
C PHE A 489 19.71 -15.83 -13.64
N CYS A 490 18.86 -15.41 -14.59
CA CYS A 490 18.92 -15.85 -15.98
C CYS A 490 18.60 -14.66 -16.91
N ALA A 491 18.87 -14.81 -18.20
CA ALA A 491 18.42 -13.84 -19.21
C ALA A 491 16.90 -13.97 -19.43
N ALA A 492 16.24 -12.88 -19.84
CA ALA A 492 14.81 -12.88 -20.15
C ALA A 492 14.45 -13.80 -21.34
N ASP A 493 15.41 -14.05 -22.23
CA ASP A 493 15.32 -14.94 -23.40
C ASP A 493 15.92 -16.33 -23.15
N ASP A 494 16.33 -16.67 -21.90
CA ASP A 494 16.72 -18.03 -21.53
C ASP A 494 15.60 -19.00 -21.91
N PRO A 495 15.90 -20.10 -22.63
CA PRO A 495 14.88 -21.07 -23.04
C PRO A 495 13.98 -21.57 -21.92
N ARG A 496 14.53 -21.74 -20.70
CA ARG A 496 13.77 -22.14 -19.51
C ARG A 496 12.81 -21.04 -19.07
N MET A 497 13.24 -19.77 -19.14
CA MET A 497 12.40 -18.62 -18.80
C MET A 497 11.27 -18.45 -19.82
N LEU A 498 11.55 -18.60 -21.11
CA LEU A 498 10.52 -18.58 -22.15
C LEU A 498 9.50 -19.71 -21.96
N ALA A 499 9.96 -20.92 -21.62
CA ALA A 499 9.08 -22.04 -21.29
C ALA A 499 8.25 -21.77 -20.01
N THR A 500 8.82 -21.09 -19.01
CA THR A 500 8.12 -20.68 -17.79
C THR A 500 7.02 -19.67 -18.10
N VAL A 501 7.30 -18.66 -18.93
CA VAL A 501 6.30 -17.70 -19.40
C VAL A 501 5.15 -18.41 -20.12
N ALA A 502 5.46 -19.30 -21.05
CA ALA A 502 4.43 -20.07 -21.77
C ALA A 502 3.55 -20.92 -20.84
N GLU A 503 4.14 -21.49 -19.79
CA GLU A 503 3.39 -22.27 -18.79
C GLU A 503 2.55 -21.37 -17.88
N ILE A 504 3.04 -20.18 -17.47
CA ILE A 504 2.27 -19.16 -16.74
C ILE A 504 1.08 -18.68 -17.59
N GLU A 505 1.31 -18.36 -18.88
CA GLU A 505 0.24 -17.99 -19.81
C GLU A 505 -0.86 -19.05 -19.88
N ARG A 506 -0.45 -20.32 -19.93
CA ARG A 506 -1.36 -21.45 -20.06
C ARG A 506 -2.15 -21.74 -18.80
N THR A 507 -1.55 -21.52 -17.60
CA THR A 507 -2.09 -22.02 -16.33
C THR A 507 -2.56 -20.94 -15.37
N LEU A 508 -1.94 -19.75 -15.39
CA LEU A 508 -2.22 -18.69 -14.42
C LEU A 508 -2.98 -17.49 -15.00
N MET A 509 -3.17 -17.41 -16.34
CA MET A 509 -3.95 -16.30 -16.88
C MET A 509 -5.46 -16.56 -16.76
N VAL A 510 -6.16 -15.57 -16.22
CA VAL A 510 -7.63 -15.53 -16.09
C VAL A 510 -8.11 -14.17 -16.60
N ASP A 511 -8.94 -14.16 -17.65
CA ASP A 511 -9.43 -12.94 -18.34
C ASP A 511 -8.30 -11.95 -18.71
N GLY A 512 -7.13 -12.51 -19.03
CA GLY A 512 -5.94 -11.75 -19.44
C GLY A 512 -5.23 -11.01 -18.31
N LEU A 513 -5.43 -11.40 -17.06
CA LEU A 513 -4.67 -11.02 -15.86
C LEU A 513 -4.06 -12.27 -15.24
N VAL A 514 -3.07 -12.12 -14.35
CA VAL A 514 -2.24 -13.22 -13.85
C VAL A 514 -2.51 -13.49 -12.38
N LEU A 515 -2.80 -14.77 -12.04
CA LEU A 515 -2.87 -15.28 -10.66
C LEU A 515 -1.46 -15.41 -10.07
N ARG A 516 -1.34 -15.35 -8.74
CA ARG A 516 -0.10 -15.68 -8.02
C ARG A 516 0.33 -17.12 -8.28
N TYR A 517 -0.57 -18.05 -8.05
CA TYR A 517 -0.44 -19.50 -8.23
C TYR A 517 -1.83 -20.12 -8.34
N ARG A 518 -1.91 -21.44 -8.49
CA ARG A 518 -3.18 -22.18 -8.43
C ARG A 518 -3.47 -22.63 -7.02
N THR A 519 -4.54 -22.12 -6.41
CA THR A 519 -4.95 -22.45 -5.03
C THR A 519 -5.39 -23.90 -4.89
N GLU A 520 -5.87 -24.54 -5.97
CA GLU A 520 -6.30 -25.94 -5.98
C GLU A 520 -5.17 -26.93 -5.62
N SER A 521 -3.91 -26.49 -5.69
CA SER A 521 -2.76 -27.27 -5.23
C SER A 521 -2.73 -27.43 -3.70
N GLY A 522 -3.41 -26.55 -2.95
CA GLY A 522 -3.40 -26.51 -1.48
C GLY A 522 -2.03 -26.13 -0.88
N VAL A 523 -1.11 -25.58 -1.69
CA VAL A 523 0.25 -25.24 -1.25
C VAL A 523 0.25 -24.17 -0.17
N ASP A 524 -0.71 -23.24 -0.22
CA ASP A 524 -0.83 -22.14 0.74
C ASP A 524 -1.48 -22.52 2.07
N GLY A 525 -2.14 -23.69 2.15
CA GLY A 525 -2.80 -24.18 3.35
C GLY A 525 -4.07 -23.42 3.73
N LEU A 526 -4.70 -22.71 2.79
CA LEU A 526 -5.92 -21.92 2.97
C LEU A 526 -7.05 -22.47 2.11
N GLU A 527 -8.29 -22.26 2.55
CA GLU A 527 -9.48 -22.58 1.76
C GLU A 527 -9.81 -21.42 0.78
N GLY A 528 -10.63 -21.72 -0.23
CA GLY A 528 -11.14 -20.75 -1.19
C GLY A 528 -10.26 -20.60 -2.43
N THR A 529 -10.58 -19.57 -3.22
CA THR A 529 -9.89 -19.20 -4.45
C THR A 529 -9.27 -17.81 -4.31
N GLU A 530 -8.44 -17.44 -5.26
CA GLU A 530 -7.86 -16.11 -5.39
C GLU A 530 -8.28 -15.45 -6.70
N ASN A 531 -8.23 -14.13 -6.70
CA ASN A 531 -8.36 -13.33 -7.91
C ASN A 531 -6.98 -13.06 -8.54
N PRO A 532 -6.90 -12.64 -9.82
CA PRO A 532 -5.67 -12.16 -10.39
C PRO A 532 -5.02 -11.05 -9.57
N PHE A 533 -3.75 -11.26 -9.24
CA PHE A 533 -2.95 -10.31 -8.51
C PHE A 533 -2.34 -9.29 -9.48
N LEU A 534 -2.64 -7.99 -9.28
CA LEU A 534 -2.28 -6.97 -10.28
C LEU A 534 -0.77 -6.86 -10.47
N ALA A 535 0.03 -6.99 -9.41
CA ALA A 535 1.48 -6.98 -9.50
C ALA A 535 2.03 -8.08 -10.42
N CYS A 536 1.46 -9.29 -10.38
CA CYS A 536 1.87 -10.41 -11.24
C CYS A 536 1.65 -10.11 -12.72
N SER A 537 0.54 -9.42 -13.05
CA SER A 537 0.28 -8.99 -14.42
C SER A 537 1.33 -7.98 -14.91
N PHE A 538 1.75 -7.04 -14.06
CA PHE A 538 2.83 -6.10 -14.39
C PHE A 538 4.20 -6.78 -14.49
N TRP A 539 4.50 -7.80 -13.67
CA TRP A 539 5.72 -8.60 -13.81
C TRP A 539 5.77 -9.33 -15.16
N LEU A 540 4.62 -9.81 -15.64
CA LEU A 540 4.56 -10.43 -16.97
C LEU A 540 4.77 -9.39 -18.09
N VAL A 541 4.27 -8.13 -17.93
CA VAL A 541 4.60 -7.03 -18.86
C VAL A 541 6.11 -6.79 -18.91
N GLU A 542 6.77 -6.74 -17.75
CA GLU A 542 8.23 -6.54 -17.67
C GLU A 542 8.98 -7.66 -18.40
N GLN A 543 8.57 -8.90 -18.20
CA GLN A 543 9.15 -10.07 -18.85
C GLN A 543 8.90 -10.08 -20.37
N TYR A 544 7.69 -9.72 -20.83
CA TYR A 544 7.41 -9.58 -22.25
C TYR A 544 8.29 -8.51 -22.91
N ALA A 545 8.41 -7.35 -22.28
CA ALA A 545 9.25 -6.27 -22.76
C ALA A 545 10.72 -6.69 -22.85
N ALA A 546 11.25 -7.35 -21.81
CA ALA A 546 12.63 -7.81 -21.75
C ALA A 546 12.96 -8.93 -22.74
N SER A 547 11.98 -9.77 -23.14
CA SER A 547 12.13 -10.82 -24.14
C SER A 547 11.77 -10.39 -25.58
N GLY A 548 11.50 -9.08 -25.81
CA GLY A 548 11.20 -8.51 -27.13
C GLY A 548 9.74 -8.68 -27.60
N ARG A 549 8.84 -9.19 -26.76
CA ARG A 549 7.40 -9.35 -27.06
C ARG A 549 6.64 -8.03 -26.84
N LEU A 550 7.06 -6.93 -27.51
CA LEU A 550 6.56 -5.57 -27.26
C LEU A 550 5.05 -5.40 -27.48
N ALA A 551 4.47 -6.10 -28.45
CA ALA A 551 3.03 -6.02 -28.70
C ALA A 551 2.21 -6.61 -27.54
N ASP A 552 2.65 -7.76 -27.01
CA ASP A 552 2.02 -8.41 -25.86
C ASP A 552 2.21 -7.58 -24.59
N ALA A 553 3.40 -7.00 -24.40
CA ALA A 553 3.71 -6.11 -23.29
C ALA A 553 2.77 -4.90 -23.26
N ARG A 554 2.57 -4.20 -24.41
CA ARG A 554 1.64 -3.07 -24.51
C ARG A 554 0.20 -3.48 -24.19
N ALA A 555 -0.27 -4.56 -24.82
CA ALA A 555 -1.64 -5.02 -24.65
C ALA A 555 -1.95 -5.41 -23.19
N LEU A 556 -1.01 -6.05 -22.49
CA LEU A 556 -1.18 -6.42 -21.09
C LEU A 556 -1.05 -5.18 -20.19
N MET A 557 -0.11 -4.25 -20.48
CA MET A 557 0.04 -3.00 -19.74
C MET A 557 -1.25 -2.18 -19.78
N ASP A 558 -1.82 -1.96 -20.96
CA ASP A 558 -3.08 -1.23 -21.13
C ASP A 558 -4.22 -1.90 -20.37
N ARG A 559 -4.30 -3.22 -20.41
CA ARG A 559 -5.33 -3.99 -19.71
C ARG A 559 -5.19 -3.88 -18.20
N ALA A 560 -3.99 -4.01 -17.64
CA ALA A 560 -3.74 -3.92 -16.20
C ALA A 560 -3.95 -2.49 -15.70
N CYS A 561 -3.49 -1.47 -16.43
CA CYS A 561 -3.72 -0.06 -16.10
C CYS A 561 -5.21 0.30 -16.09
N ALA A 562 -6.02 -0.30 -16.97
CA ALA A 562 -7.47 -0.08 -17.00
C ALA A 562 -8.21 -0.63 -15.76
N ARG A 563 -7.51 -1.29 -14.83
CA ARG A 563 -8.07 -1.72 -13.53
C ARG A 563 -7.92 -0.67 -12.44
N ALA A 564 -7.16 0.40 -12.69
CA ALA A 564 -7.13 1.55 -11.79
C ALA A 564 -8.52 2.20 -11.70
N ASN A 565 -8.84 2.72 -10.50
CA ASN A 565 -10.08 3.44 -10.30
C ASN A 565 -10.05 4.83 -10.95
N ASP A 566 -11.15 5.58 -10.82
CA ASP A 566 -11.31 6.92 -11.43
C ASP A 566 -10.31 7.99 -10.95
N VAL A 567 -9.60 7.73 -9.84
CA VAL A 567 -8.53 8.60 -9.32
C VAL A 567 -7.14 7.95 -9.42
N GLY A 568 -7.01 6.85 -10.19
CA GLY A 568 -5.74 6.21 -10.55
C GLY A 568 -5.16 5.29 -9.47
N LEU A 569 -5.96 4.77 -8.55
CA LEU A 569 -5.52 3.86 -7.49
C LEU A 569 -5.75 2.39 -7.87
N LEU A 570 -4.83 1.53 -7.46
CA LEU A 570 -4.86 0.08 -7.62
C LEU A 570 -4.95 -0.60 -6.25
N SER A 571 -5.82 -1.58 -6.14
CA SER A 571 -5.84 -2.54 -5.04
C SER A 571 -4.83 -3.69 -5.28
N GLU A 572 -4.85 -4.66 -4.40
CA GLU A 572 -4.05 -5.88 -4.49
C GLU A 572 -4.45 -6.75 -5.67
N GLU A 573 -5.73 -7.07 -5.76
CA GLU A 573 -6.31 -8.02 -6.71
C GLU A 573 -7.46 -7.39 -7.51
N TYR A 574 -7.87 -8.10 -8.53
CA TYR A 574 -9.02 -7.75 -9.35
C TYR A 574 -9.92 -8.95 -9.60
N ASP A 575 -11.14 -8.90 -9.05
CA ASP A 575 -12.18 -9.89 -9.34
C ASP A 575 -12.68 -9.71 -10.77
N VAL A 576 -12.29 -10.63 -11.64
CA VAL A 576 -12.64 -10.58 -13.08
C VAL A 576 -14.09 -10.96 -13.34
N ALA A 577 -14.72 -11.72 -12.44
CA ALA A 577 -16.12 -12.12 -12.56
C ALA A 577 -17.06 -10.96 -12.22
N GLU A 578 -16.80 -10.31 -11.07
CA GLU A 578 -17.58 -9.16 -10.59
C GLU A 578 -17.11 -7.84 -11.23
N LYS A 579 -15.94 -7.83 -11.88
CA LYS A 579 -15.25 -6.65 -12.46
C LYS A 579 -14.98 -5.58 -11.41
N ARG A 580 -14.45 -5.98 -10.27
CA ARG A 580 -14.22 -5.14 -9.10
C ARG A 580 -12.80 -5.27 -8.58
N GLN A 581 -12.30 -4.21 -7.97
CA GLN A 581 -11.08 -4.27 -7.16
C GLN A 581 -11.33 -5.09 -5.88
N ALA A 582 -10.34 -5.89 -5.47
CA ALA A 582 -10.35 -6.73 -4.29
C ALA A 582 -9.02 -6.61 -3.53
N GLY A 583 -9.00 -7.04 -2.26
CA GLY A 583 -7.83 -6.92 -1.39
C GLY A 583 -7.56 -5.52 -0.87
N ASN A 584 -6.47 -5.36 -0.13
CA ASN A 584 -6.12 -4.09 0.50
C ASN A 584 -5.78 -2.99 -0.52
N THR A 585 -6.17 -1.73 -0.21
CA THR A 585 -6.13 -0.62 -1.17
C THR A 585 -5.72 0.72 -0.54
N PRO A 586 -4.99 1.59 -1.32
CA PRO A 586 -4.17 1.21 -2.45
C PRO A 586 -2.98 0.35 -2.02
N GLN A 587 -2.56 -0.59 -2.87
CA GLN A 587 -1.46 -1.49 -2.51
C GLN A 587 -0.13 -1.04 -3.14
N ALA A 588 0.92 -0.97 -2.30
CA ALA A 588 2.27 -0.57 -2.73
C ALA A 588 2.83 -1.49 -3.83
N LEU A 589 2.69 -2.82 -3.67
CA LEU A 589 3.25 -3.80 -4.60
C LEU A 589 2.64 -3.66 -6.01
N SER A 590 1.33 -3.43 -6.12
CA SER A 590 0.64 -3.19 -7.39
C SER A 590 1.13 -1.90 -8.07
N HIS A 591 1.28 -0.80 -7.31
CA HIS A 591 1.76 0.47 -7.83
C HIS A 591 3.23 0.44 -8.23
N LEU A 592 4.11 -0.19 -7.43
CA LEU A 592 5.53 -0.32 -7.78
C LEU A 592 5.74 -1.20 -9.02
N ALA A 593 4.99 -2.29 -9.15
CA ALA A 593 5.07 -3.19 -10.29
C ALA A 593 4.62 -2.48 -11.58
N LEU A 594 3.58 -1.63 -11.51
CA LEU A 594 3.17 -0.76 -12.62
C LEU A 594 4.32 0.15 -13.09
N VAL A 595 5.00 0.84 -12.15
CA VAL A 595 6.10 1.77 -12.50
C VAL A 595 7.26 1.01 -13.13
N ARG A 596 7.62 -0.17 -12.61
CA ARG A 596 8.68 -1.03 -13.17
C ARG A 596 8.33 -1.48 -14.59
N ALA A 597 7.11 -1.98 -14.79
CA ALA A 597 6.62 -2.45 -16.07
C ALA A 597 6.63 -1.33 -17.13
N ALA A 598 6.13 -0.14 -16.78
CA ALA A 598 6.16 1.03 -17.65
C ALA A 598 7.60 1.43 -18.03
N SER A 599 8.51 1.42 -17.06
CA SER A 599 9.93 1.73 -17.29
C SER A 599 10.63 0.68 -18.15
N ALA A 600 10.32 -0.61 -17.96
CA ALA A 600 10.87 -1.70 -18.76
C ALA A 600 10.37 -1.62 -20.22
N LEU A 601 9.07 -1.39 -20.41
CA LEU A 601 8.46 -1.22 -21.72
C LEU A 601 9.06 -0.04 -22.48
N ALA A 602 9.18 1.13 -21.84
CA ALA A 602 9.77 2.32 -22.45
C ALA A 602 11.24 2.10 -22.89
N ARG A 603 12.05 1.43 -22.04
CA ARG A 603 13.44 1.09 -22.39
C ARG A 603 13.51 0.12 -23.59
N ALA A 604 12.65 -0.91 -23.62
CA ALA A 604 12.63 -1.88 -24.68
C ALA A 604 12.16 -1.28 -26.01
N GLU A 605 11.19 -0.35 -25.98
CA GLU A 605 10.75 0.40 -27.15
C GLU A 605 11.84 1.32 -27.71
N ALA A 606 12.54 2.05 -26.83
CA ALA A 606 13.67 2.89 -27.22
C ALA A 606 14.84 2.10 -27.83
N ALA A 607 15.04 0.86 -27.41
CA ALA A 607 16.07 -0.02 -27.96
C ALA A 607 15.68 -0.66 -29.31
N ALA A 608 14.38 -0.73 -29.62
CA ALA A 608 13.85 -1.32 -30.85
C ALA A 608 13.66 -0.29 -31.99
N GLY A 609 13.59 1.03 -31.66
CA GLY A 609 13.43 2.14 -32.62
C GLY A 609 14.73 2.81 -32.94
#